data_c6ada2c65f0d1c7c53c94604d7ed1000
#
_entry.id   c6ada2c65f0d1c7c53c94604d7ed1000
#
_cell.length_a   1.000
_cell.length_b   1.000
_cell.length_c   1.000
_cell.angle_alpha   90.00
_cell.angle_beta   90.00
_cell.angle_gamma   90.00
#
_symmetry.space_group_name_H-M   'P 1'
#
loop_
_entity.id
_entity.type
_entity.pdbx_description
1 polymer ?
#
loop_
_entity_poly.entity_id
_entity_poly.type
_entity_poly.pdbx_seq_one_letter_code
_entity_poly.pdbx_strand_id
1 'polypeptide(L)'
;NTNTHRGYANRPIKSGGLKHKDLIGIPWAVAFALRSAGWYLRQDIIWNKPNAMPESVTDRCTKSHEYIFLLSKSQHYHFDWSAIREPATGYDGRRDIEMKSSRKYAGTQIMPNGHRQQLAANRHIRWHFEDGVPLRRKRSVWVIPTKAHKEAHFAMFPEALIIDCIKAGCPEDGIVLDPFMGGGTTAVVARQYGRHFTGCDINIDYVDIANRKLSETLL
;
A
#
# COMPACT_ATOMS: atom_id res chain seq x y z
N ASN A 1 -22.08 -39.79 26.20
CA ASN A 1 -22.10 -38.64 25.30
C ASN A 1 -20.86 -38.69 24.40
N THR A 2 -20.96 -39.45 23.33
CA THR A 2 -19.91 -39.60 22.32
C THR A 2 -20.08 -38.47 21.28
N ASN A 3 -19.30 -37.43 21.41
CA ASN A 3 -19.14 -36.43 20.35
C ASN A 3 -18.37 -37.10 19.19
N THR A 4 -19.10 -37.69 18.27
CA THR A 4 -18.57 -38.08 16.97
C THR A 4 -18.27 -36.80 16.17
N HIS A 5 -17.02 -36.35 16.21
CA HIS A 5 -16.50 -35.46 15.16
C HIS A 5 -16.64 -36.20 13.83
N ARG A 6 -17.73 -35.93 13.11
CA ARG A 6 -17.87 -36.30 11.71
C ARG A 6 -16.69 -35.69 10.97
N GLY A 7 -15.70 -36.52 10.68
CA GLY A 7 -14.59 -36.13 9.82
C GLY A 7 -15.15 -35.62 8.51
N TYR A 8 -14.95 -34.33 8.25
CA TYR A 8 -15.12 -33.80 6.92
C TYR A 8 -14.09 -34.51 6.07
N ALA A 9 -14.54 -35.56 5.37
CA ALA A 9 -13.70 -36.26 4.42
C ALA A 9 -13.11 -35.21 3.48
N ASN A 10 -11.79 -35.26 3.30
CA ASN A 10 -11.04 -34.50 2.32
C ASN A 10 -11.62 -34.77 0.93
N ARG A 11 -12.71 -34.10 0.58
CA ARG A 11 -13.19 -34.09 -0.80
C ARG A 11 -12.24 -33.20 -1.57
N PRO A 12 -11.54 -33.72 -2.56
CA PRO A 12 -10.70 -32.87 -3.41
C PRO A 12 -11.63 -31.82 -4.03
N ILE A 13 -11.36 -30.54 -3.74
CA ILE A 13 -12.04 -29.45 -4.41
C ILE A 13 -11.65 -29.58 -5.87
N LYS A 14 -12.62 -29.79 -6.78
CA LYS A 14 -12.42 -29.96 -8.22
C LYS A 14 -11.90 -28.68 -8.92
N SER A 15 -11.46 -27.65 -8.18
CA SER A 15 -10.99 -26.39 -8.70
C SER A 15 -9.52 -26.19 -8.31
N GLY A 16 -8.62 -26.41 -9.27
CA GLY A 16 -7.27 -25.86 -9.24
C GLY A 16 -6.27 -26.42 -8.24
N GLY A 17 -6.49 -27.62 -7.67
CA GLY A 17 -5.50 -28.28 -6.79
C GLY A 17 -5.45 -27.73 -5.34
N LEU A 18 -6.34 -26.83 -4.94
CA LEU A 18 -6.43 -26.33 -3.57
C LEU A 18 -7.02 -27.39 -2.62
N LYS A 19 -6.46 -27.49 -1.43
CA LYS A 19 -6.94 -28.35 -0.35
C LYS A 19 -7.82 -27.59 0.63
N HIS A 20 -8.59 -28.29 1.43
CA HIS A 20 -9.32 -27.67 2.52
C HIS A 20 -8.37 -26.88 3.44
N LYS A 21 -8.71 -25.64 3.79
CA LYS A 21 -7.91 -24.66 4.55
C LYS A 21 -6.72 -24.05 3.83
N ASP A 22 -6.47 -24.35 2.57
CA ASP A 22 -5.44 -23.63 1.82
C ASP A 22 -5.78 -22.14 1.70
N LEU A 23 -4.76 -21.29 1.84
CA LEU A 23 -4.88 -19.88 1.50
C LEU A 23 -4.94 -19.74 -0.02
N ILE A 24 -6.03 -19.20 -0.55
CA ILE A 24 -6.25 -19.08 -2.00
C ILE A 24 -5.23 -18.13 -2.64
N GLY A 25 -4.82 -17.06 -1.94
CA GLY A 25 -3.79 -16.14 -2.41
C GLY A 25 -4.23 -15.22 -3.56
N ILE A 26 -5.50 -14.91 -3.67
CA ILE A 26 -6.07 -14.10 -4.78
C ILE A 26 -5.28 -12.81 -5.06
N PRO A 27 -4.89 -11.98 -4.05
CA PRO A 27 -4.15 -10.75 -4.34
C PRO A 27 -2.85 -11.01 -5.10
N TRP A 28 -2.08 -12.01 -4.69
CA TRP A 28 -0.84 -12.40 -5.35
C TRP A 28 -1.06 -13.04 -6.71
N ALA A 29 -2.12 -13.85 -6.85
CA ALA A 29 -2.49 -14.46 -8.12
C ALA A 29 -2.80 -13.38 -9.18
N VAL A 30 -3.55 -12.33 -8.79
CA VAL A 30 -3.84 -11.19 -9.67
C VAL A 30 -2.57 -10.41 -10.01
N ALA A 31 -1.70 -10.13 -9.03
CA ALA A 31 -0.44 -9.43 -9.26
C ALA A 31 0.47 -10.18 -10.25
N PHE A 32 0.58 -11.51 -10.11
CA PHE A 32 1.36 -12.33 -11.02
C PHE A 32 0.72 -12.47 -12.41
N ALA A 33 -0.60 -12.55 -12.49
CA ALA A 33 -1.30 -12.57 -13.77
C ALA A 33 -1.09 -11.26 -14.54
N LEU A 34 -1.19 -10.11 -13.87
CA LEU A 34 -0.89 -8.81 -14.48
C LEU A 34 0.57 -8.71 -14.93
N ARG A 35 1.52 -9.19 -14.11
CA ARG A 35 2.93 -9.24 -14.51
C ARG A 35 3.12 -10.12 -15.76
N SER A 36 2.47 -11.27 -15.83
CA SER A 36 2.52 -12.15 -17.01
C SER A 36 1.87 -11.52 -18.24
N ALA A 37 0.90 -10.62 -18.04
CA ALA A 37 0.27 -9.83 -19.08
C ALA A 37 1.10 -8.57 -19.49
N GLY A 38 2.35 -8.47 -19.04
CA GLY A 38 3.30 -7.43 -19.44
C GLY A 38 3.38 -6.21 -18.53
N TRP A 39 2.68 -6.19 -17.38
CA TRP A 39 2.85 -5.12 -16.40
C TRP A 39 4.13 -5.32 -15.58
N TYR A 40 4.74 -4.22 -15.17
CA TYR A 40 5.85 -4.24 -14.21
C TYR A 40 5.28 -4.29 -12.78
N LEU A 41 5.43 -5.40 -12.10
CA LEU A 41 5.13 -5.49 -10.66
C LEU A 41 6.31 -4.88 -9.90
N ARG A 42 6.10 -3.67 -9.38
CA ARG A 42 7.16 -2.82 -8.80
C ARG A 42 7.34 -3.04 -7.31
N GLN A 43 6.25 -3.15 -6.59
CA GLN A 43 6.28 -3.26 -5.12
C GLN A 43 4.98 -3.87 -4.60
N ASP A 44 5.09 -4.59 -3.50
CA ASP A 44 4.02 -4.89 -2.57
C ASP A 44 4.05 -3.90 -1.40
N ILE A 45 2.88 -3.47 -0.98
CA ILE A 45 2.69 -2.59 0.17
C ILE A 45 1.71 -3.30 1.10
N ILE A 46 2.02 -3.31 2.38
CA ILE A 46 1.18 -3.92 3.41
C ILE A 46 0.31 -2.83 4.04
N TRP A 47 -0.98 -2.95 3.90
CA TRP A 47 -1.92 -2.20 4.71
C TRP A 47 -2.15 -2.95 6.02
N ASN A 48 -1.49 -2.52 7.09
CA ASN A 48 -1.69 -3.04 8.45
C ASN A 48 -2.90 -2.35 9.10
N LYS A 49 -3.85 -3.17 9.55
CA LYS A 49 -5.09 -2.75 10.22
C LYS A 49 -4.93 -2.93 11.74
N PRO A 50 -4.59 -1.89 12.51
CA PRO A 50 -4.37 -2.03 13.96
C PRO A 50 -5.64 -2.44 14.72
N ASN A 51 -6.80 -2.19 14.14
CA ASN A 51 -8.12 -2.54 14.67
C ASN A 51 -8.83 -3.63 13.84
N ALA A 52 -8.08 -4.63 13.37
CA ALA A 52 -8.65 -5.77 12.64
C ALA A 52 -9.72 -6.47 13.49
N MET A 53 -10.79 -6.93 12.83
CA MET A 53 -11.82 -7.72 13.50
C MET A 53 -11.22 -9.02 14.04
N PRO A 54 -11.55 -9.43 15.28
CA PRO A 54 -11.11 -10.71 15.81
C PRO A 54 -11.70 -11.88 14.99
N GLU A 55 -10.92 -12.93 14.83
CA GLU A 55 -11.35 -14.16 14.17
C GLU A 55 -11.41 -15.30 15.18
N SER A 56 -12.44 -16.13 15.10
CA SER A 56 -12.60 -17.32 15.96
C SER A 56 -11.73 -18.51 15.52
N VAL A 57 -10.65 -18.27 14.81
CA VAL A 57 -9.76 -19.31 14.27
C VAL A 57 -8.64 -19.60 15.26
N THR A 58 -8.38 -20.88 15.52
CA THR A 58 -7.39 -21.32 16.52
C THR A 58 -6.13 -21.95 15.94
N ASP A 59 -6.11 -22.23 14.64
CA ASP A 59 -5.02 -22.91 13.94
C ASP A 59 -4.17 -22.02 13.03
N ARG A 60 -4.37 -20.69 13.10
CA ARG A 60 -3.55 -19.66 12.44
C ARG A 60 -3.70 -18.32 13.13
N CYS A 61 -2.83 -17.40 12.84
CA CYS A 61 -2.94 -16.02 13.33
C CYS A 61 -4.16 -15.29 12.73
N THR A 62 -4.73 -14.36 13.48
CA THR A 62 -5.74 -13.41 12.98
C THR A 62 -5.14 -12.57 11.86
N LYS A 63 -5.83 -12.47 10.72
CA LYS A 63 -5.37 -11.69 9.59
C LYS A 63 -5.62 -10.20 9.84
N SER A 64 -4.55 -9.42 10.01
CA SER A 64 -4.60 -7.99 10.32
C SER A 64 -4.06 -7.09 9.21
N HIS A 65 -3.87 -7.62 8.00
CA HIS A 65 -3.33 -6.84 6.88
C HIS A 65 -3.97 -7.22 5.54
N GLU A 66 -3.86 -6.30 4.59
CA GLU A 66 -4.14 -6.50 3.17
C GLU A 66 -2.96 -6.04 2.31
N TYR A 67 -2.99 -6.40 1.02
CA TYR A 67 -1.94 -6.05 0.07
C TYR A 67 -2.40 -4.95 -0.87
N ILE A 68 -1.49 -4.00 -1.15
CA ILE A 68 -1.59 -3.06 -2.24
C ILE A 68 -0.40 -3.33 -3.16
N PHE A 69 -0.61 -3.44 -4.45
CA PHE A 69 0.46 -3.67 -5.41
C PHE A 69 0.68 -2.42 -6.26
N LEU A 70 1.92 -1.97 -6.33
CA LEU A 70 2.33 -0.96 -7.27
C LEU A 70 2.70 -1.65 -8.59
N LEU A 71 1.92 -1.36 -9.62
CA LEU A 71 2.16 -1.83 -10.97
C LEU A 71 2.31 -0.65 -11.94
N SER A 72 3.07 -0.85 -13.01
CA SER A 72 3.19 0.13 -14.09
C SER A 72 3.18 -0.54 -15.45
N LYS A 73 2.76 0.18 -16.50
CA LYS A 73 2.79 -0.32 -17.87
C LYS A 73 4.14 -0.23 -18.55
N SER A 74 5.04 0.60 -18.01
CA SER A 74 6.38 0.79 -18.57
C SER A 74 7.43 0.85 -17.46
N GLN A 75 8.69 0.75 -17.87
CA GLN A 75 9.83 0.89 -16.97
C GLN A 75 9.91 2.31 -16.36
N HIS A 76 9.53 3.32 -17.16
CA HIS A 76 9.46 4.71 -16.73
C HIS A 76 8.00 5.09 -16.53
N TYR A 77 7.65 5.59 -15.34
CA TYR A 77 6.29 5.96 -14.96
C TYR A 77 6.32 7.09 -13.93
N HIS A 78 5.19 7.80 -13.81
CA HIS A 78 5.03 8.82 -12.79
C HIS A 78 4.94 8.19 -11.40
N PHE A 79 5.74 8.68 -10.46
CA PHE A 79 5.64 8.35 -9.04
C PHE A 79 6.22 9.48 -8.19
N ASP A 80 5.33 10.29 -7.62
CA ASP A 80 5.74 11.38 -6.72
C ASP A 80 5.92 10.89 -5.29
N TRP A 81 7.12 10.40 -5.01
CA TRP A 81 7.52 9.98 -3.67
C TRP A 81 7.56 11.14 -2.67
N SER A 82 7.66 12.40 -3.14
CA SER A 82 7.76 13.57 -2.29
C SER A 82 6.42 13.97 -1.70
N ALA A 83 5.33 13.72 -2.42
CA ALA A 83 3.96 14.00 -1.99
C ALA A 83 3.45 13.08 -0.87
N ILE A 84 4.17 11.96 -0.61
CA ILE A 84 3.78 10.93 0.37
C ILE A 84 4.84 10.67 1.43
N ARG A 85 5.67 11.67 1.73
CA ARG A 85 6.66 11.53 2.80
C ARG A 85 5.99 11.30 4.14
N GLU A 86 6.72 10.64 5.04
CA GLU A 86 6.27 10.40 6.41
C GLU A 86 7.30 10.95 7.42
N PRO A 87 6.88 11.28 8.65
CA PRO A 87 7.79 11.70 9.70
C PRO A 87 8.90 10.68 9.93
N ALA A 88 10.13 11.14 10.04
CA ALA A 88 11.28 10.31 10.34
C ALA A 88 11.34 10.03 11.84
N THR A 89 10.89 8.85 12.25
CA THR A 89 11.02 8.40 13.65
C THR A 89 12.48 8.09 13.96
N GLY A 90 12.95 8.51 15.14
CA GLY A 90 14.32 8.27 15.60
C GLY A 90 15.37 9.24 15.04
N TYR A 91 14.94 10.38 14.50
CA TYR A 91 15.83 11.49 14.23
C TYR A 91 16.20 12.19 15.55
N ASP A 92 17.49 12.16 15.90
CA ASP A 92 18.00 12.75 17.15
C ASP A 92 18.86 14.00 16.92
N GLY A 93 18.93 14.50 15.70
CA GLY A 93 19.74 15.65 15.29
C GLY A 93 21.25 15.38 15.24
N ARG A 94 21.75 14.32 15.87
CA ARG A 94 23.19 14.03 16.00
C ARG A 94 23.81 13.54 14.68
N ARG A 95 23.04 12.86 13.86
CA ARG A 95 23.53 12.33 12.56
C ARG A 95 23.97 13.42 11.58
N ASP A 96 23.39 14.61 11.66
CA ASP A 96 23.80 15.73 10.83
C ASP A 96 25.17 16.29 11.21
N ILE A 97 25.52 16.22 12.50
CA ILE A 97 26.80 16.66 13.04
C ILE A 97 27.90 15.66 12.67
N GLU A 98 27.64 14.37 12.80
CA GLU A 98 28.59 13.31 12.43
C GLU A 98 28.85 13.27 10.92
N MET A 99 27.84 13.50 10.08
CA MET A 99 28.03 13.57 8.62
C MET A 99 28.87 14.77 8.18
N LYS A 100 28.85 15.89 8.89
CA LYS A 100 29.74 17.03 8.60
C LYS A 100 31.19 16.71 8.94
N SER A 101 31.43 15.86 9.94
CA SER A 101 32.78 15.43 10.33
C SER A 101 33.35 14.31 9.46
N SER A 102 32.50 13.44 8.92
CA SER A 102 32.92 12.30 8.09
C SER A 102 33.34 12.67 6.66
N ARG A 103 33.20 13.94 6.24
CA ARG A 103 33.72 14.44 4.95
C ARG A 103 35.26 14.26 4.78
N LYS A 104 35.99 13.95 5.85
CA LYS A 104 37.45 13.74 5.81
C LYS A 104 37.89 12.33 5.39
N TYR A 105 36.97 11.37 5.28
CA TYR A 105 37.32 9.96 5.06
C TYR A 105 36.59 9.31 3.88
N ALA A 106 36.41 10.03 2.77
CA ALA A 106 36.13 9.41 1.49
C ALA A 106 37.43 8.79 0.94
N GLY A 107 37.82 7.63 1.48
CA GLY A 107 39.04 6.93 1.09
C GLY A 107 38.73 5.49 0.68
N THR A 108 39.66 4.91 -0.08
CA THR A 108 39.64 3.50 -0.38
C THR A 108 40.29 2.77 0.78
N GLN A 109 39.58 1.87 1.46
CA GLN A 109 40.17 1.01 2.47
C GLN A 109 40.66 -0.30 1.83
N ILE A 110 41.90 -0.65 2.09
CA ILE A 110 42.48 -1.92 1.66
C ILE A 110 42.14 -2.95 2.79
N MET A 111 41.38 -3.95 2.45
CA MET A 111 41.04 -5.05 3.37
C MET A 111 42.25 -5.97 3.57
N PRO A 112 42.34 -6.72 4.68
CA PRO A 112 43.46 -7.63 4.94
C PRO A 112 43.71 -8.68 3.86
N ASN A 113 42.72 -8.94 3.01
CA ASN A 113 42.79 -9.87 1.87
C ASN A 113 43.23 -9.20 0.56
N GLY A 114 43.69 -7.92 0.58
CA GLY A 114 44.15 -7.16 -0.56
C GLY A 114 43.07 -6.56 -1.48
N HIS A 115 41.78 -6.81 -1.18
CA HIS A 115 40.68 -6.21 -1.94
C HIS A 115 40.47 -4.73 -1.56
N ARG A 116 40.30 -3.88 -2.59
CA ARG A 116 39.93 -2.47 -2.41
C ARG A 116 38.41 -2.38 -2.22
N GLN A 117 37.98 -2.04 -1.03
CA GLN A 117 36.60 -1.66 -0.77
C GLN A 117 36.47 -0.15 -0.90
N GLN A 118 35.72 0.31 -1.90
CA GLN A 118 35.27 1.71 -1.93
C GLN A 118 34.35 1.91 -0.75
N LEU A 119 34.77 2.68 0.25
CA LEU A 119 33.87 3.20 1.25
C LEU A 119 32.83 4.02 0.50
N ALA A 120 31.58 3.53 0.51
CA ALA A 120 30.49 4.24 -0.10
C ALA A 120 30.50 5.68 0.43
N ALA A 121 30.79 6.63 -0.44
CA ALA A 121 30.64 8.03 -0.10
C ALA A 121 29.21 8.18 0.44
N ASN A 122 29.08 8.51 1.73
CA ASN A 122 27.81 8.74 2.35
C ASN A 122 27.07 9.78 1.50
N ARG A 123 26.16 9.33 0.63
CA ARG A 123 25.29 10.23 -0.11
C ARG A 123 24.62 11.08 0.94
N HIS A 124 24.84 12.39 0.87
CA HIS A 124 24.21 13.34 1.76
C HIS A 124 22.71 13.07 1.76
N ILE A 125 22.21 12.46 2.83
CA ILE A 125 20.78 12.37 3.08
C ILE A 125 20.37 13.80 3.39
N ARG A 126 19.87 14.53 2.38
CA ARG A 126 19.19 15.79 2.63
C ARG A 126 17.90 15.46 3.33
N TRP A 127 17.85 15.75 4.60
CA TRP A 127 16.58 15.73 5.35
C TRP A 127 15.69 16.84 4.81
N HIS A 128 14.46 16.49 4.51
CA HIS A 128 13.42 17.47 4.26
C HIS A 128 12.70 17.70 5.58
N PHE A 129 12.44 18.95 5.90
CA PHE A 129 11.70 19.33 7.10
C PHE A 129 10.41 20.00 6.66
N GLU A 130 9.33 19.68 7.36
CA GLU A 130 8.05 20.36 7.28
C GLU A 130 7.66 20.70 8.71
N ASP A 131 7.42 21.98 8.98
CA ASP A 131 7.16 22.50 10.34
C ASP A 131 8.17 22.05 11.40
N GLY A 132 9.45 21.94 11.04
CA GLY A 132 10.51 21.48 11.91
C GLY A 132 10.57 19.96 12.12
N VAL A 133 9.68 19.19 11.50
CA VAL A 133 9.67 17.73 11.56
C VAL A 133 10.47 17.16 10.38
N PRO A 134 11.49 16.33 10.64
CA PRO A 134 12.23 15.68 9.58
C PRO A 134 11.35 14.66 8.86
N LEU A 135 11.37 14.68 7.53
CA LEU A 135 10.61 13.77 6.69
C LEU A 135 11.52 12.76 6.01
N ARG A 136 11.00 11.55 5.82
CA ARG A 136 11.63 10.48 5.05
C ARG A 136 10.69 9.94 3.97
N ARG A 137 11.21 9.15 3.07
CA ARG A 137 10.40 8.40 2.12
C ARG A 137 9.46 7.44 2.86
N LYS A 138 8.21 7.41 2.45
CA LYS A 138 7.22 6.48 3.00
C LYS A 138 7.66 5.03 2.83
N ARG A 139 7.51 4.24 3.88
CA ARG A 139 7.83 2.81 3.90
C ARG A 139 6.66 1.98 3.38
N SER A 140 6.93 0.72 3.05
CA SER A 140 5.95 -0.19 2.45
C SER A 140 4.98 -0.85 3.44
N VAL A 141 5.04 -0.52 4.73
CA VAL A 141 4.04 -0.96 5.73
C VAL A 141 3.28 0.26 6.22
N TRP A 142 2.01 0.33 5.86
CA TRP A 142 1.11 1.45 6.17
C TRP A 142 0.17 1.05 7.31
N VAL A 143 0.24 1.76 8.42
CA VAL A 143 -0.62 1.51 9.57
C VAL A 143 -1.81 2.46 9.49
N ILE A 144 -2.94 1.94 9.00
CA ILE A 144 -4.15 2.73 8.78
C ILE A 144 -5.34 1.96 9.38
N PRO A 145 -6.03 2.53 10.38
CA PRO A 145 -7.20 1.89 10.97
C PRO A 145 -8.36 1.81 9.98
N THR A 146 -9.15 0.76 10.08
CA THR A 146 -10.44 0.68 9.39
C THR A 146 -11.42 1.66 10.03
N LYS A 147 -12.28 2.27 9.20
CA LYS A 147 -13.40 3.10 9.67
C LYS A 147 -14.69 2.31 9.57
N ALA A 148 -15.52 2.38 10.61
CA ALA A 148 -16.89 1.89 10.53
C ALA A 148 -17.70 2.86 9.66
N HIS A 149 -18.42 2.33 8.68
CA HIS A 149 -19.36 3.10 7.88
C HIS A 149 -20.77 2.87 8.41
N LYS A 150 -21.57 3.95 8.51
CA LYS A 150 -22.96 3.89 8.97
C LYS A 150 -23.89 3.24 7.94
N GLU A 151 -23.54 3.33 6.66
CA GLU A 151 -24.28 2.70 5.57
C GLU A 151 -23.78 1.25 5.41
N ALA A 152 -24.70 0.32 5.17
CA ALA A 152 -24.41 -1.10 5.03
C ALA A 152 -23.66 -1.41 3.72
N HIS A 153 -22.40 -0.97 3.62
CA HIS A 153 -21.54 -1.26 2.48
C HIS A 153 -20.48 -2.28 2.87
N PHE A 154 -20.46 -3.35 2.11
CA PHE A 154 -19.45 -4.39 2.25
C PHE A 154 -18.11 -3.90 1.65
N ALA A 155 -17.00 -4.15 2.38
CA ALA A 155 -15.63 -4.06 1.90
C ALA A 155 -15.12 -2.65 1.48
N MET A 156 -15.52 -1.58 2.17
CA MET A 156 -14.97 -0.24 1.94
C MET A 156 -13.59 -0.07 2.60
N PHE A 157 -12.68 0.58 1.90
CA PHE A 157 -11.42 1.02 2.47
C PHE A 157 -11.50 2.50 2.92
N PRO A 158 -10.72 2.92 3.93
CA PRO A 158 -10.70 4.31 4.39
C PRO A 158 -10.05 5.23 3.36
N GLU A 159 -10.49 6.48 3.28
CA GLU A 159 -9.89 7.50 2.42
C GLU A 159 -8.38 7.64 2.62
N ALA A 160 -7.92 7.57 3.88
CA ALA A 160 -6.50 7.63 4.22
C ALA A 160 -5.63 6.59 3.49
N LEU A 161 -6.22 5.45 3.06
CA LEU A 161 -5.51 4.44 2.30
C LEU A 161 -5.24 4.88 0.87
N ILE A 162 -6.24 5.51 0.22
CA ILE A 162 -6.16 5.85 -1.20
C ILE A 162 -5.51 7.20 -1.45
N ILE A 163 -5.50 8.10 -0.47
CA ILE A 163 -4.87 9.43 -0.58
C ILE A 163 -3.44 9.31 -1.08
N ASP A 164 -2.62 8.49 -0.42
CA ASP A 164 -1.22 8.35 -0.80
C ASP A 164 -1.03 7.62 -2.13
N CYS A 165 -1.93 6.70 -2.47
CA CYS A 165 -1.91 6.05 -3.78
C CYS A 165 -2.16 7.07 -4.90
N ILE A 166 -3.14 7.96 -4.73
CA ILE A 166 -3.48 8.99 -5.72
C ILE A 166 -2.39 10.05 -5.80
N LYS A 167 -1.93 10.58 -4.66
CA LYS A 167 -0.88 11.61 -4.63
C LYS A 167 0.43 11.14 -5.25
N ALA A 168 0.81 9.89 -5.04
CA ALA A 168 2.02 9.33 -5.61
C ALA A 168 1.85 8.89 -7.07
N GLY A 169 0.72 8.28 -7.40
CA GLY A 169 0.54 7.58 -8.67
C GLY A 169 -0.10 8.41 -9.78
N CYS A 170 -0.77 9.53 -9.45
CA CYS A 170 -1.47 10.35 -10.42
C CYS A 170 -1.00 11.82 -10.32
N PRO A 171 -0.49 12.43 -11.39
CA PRO A 171 -0.15 13.86 -11.39
C PRO A 171 -1.41 14.72 -11.21
N GLU A 172 -1.24 15.99 -10.85
CA GLU A 172 -2.33 16.98 -10.86
C GLU A 172 -2.95 17.03 -12.25
N ASP A 173 -4.25 17.26 -12.32
CA ASP A 173 -5.06 17.19 -13.54
C ASP A 173 -5.03 15.82 -14.27
N GLY A 174 -4.40 14.81 -13.70
CA GLY A 174 -4.41 13.45 -14.21
C GLY A 174 -5.76 12.76 -13.98
N ILE A 175 -5.98 11.62 -14.63
CA ILE A 175 -7.22 10.84 -14.53
C ILE A 175 -6.97 9.61 -13.64
N VAL A 176 -7.78 9.46 -12.59
CA VAL A 176 -7.85 8.26 -11.76
C VAL A 176 -8.98 7.38 -12.29
N LEU A 177 -8.67 6.13 -12.61
CA LEU A 177 -9.65 5.11 -13.01
C LEU A 177 -9.84 4.12 -11.86
N ASP A 178 -11.11 3.89 -11.48
CA ASP A 178 -11.50 2.82 -10.57
C ASP A 178 -12.57 1.93 -11.22
N PRO A 179 -12.20 0.73 -11.73
CA PRO A 179 -13.15 -0.17 -12.40
C PRO A 179 -14.10 -0.88 -11.45
N PHE A 180 -13.95 -0.74 -10.13
CA PHE A 180 -14.76 -1.31 -9.07
C PHE A 180 -15.06 -0.28 -7.99
N MET A 181 -15.59 0.89 -8.40
CA MET A 181 -15.60 2.10 -7.59
C MET A 181 -16.47 2.00 -6.32
N GLY A 182 -17.41 1.05 -6.25
CA GLY A 182 -18.33 0.92 -5.12
C GLY A 182 -19.00 2.25 -4.77
N GLY A 183 -19.02 2.60 -3.49
CA GLY A 183 -19.58 3.86 -3.00
C GLY A 183 -18.74 5.12 -3.27
N GLY A 184 -17.75 5.08 -4.18
CA GLY A 184 -17.08 6.27 -4.72
C GLY A 184 -15.97 6.87 -3.86
N THR A 185 -15.38 6.15 -2.92
CA THR A 185 -14.29 6.68 -2.07
C THR A 185 -13.11 7.19 -2.92
N THR A 186 -12.70 6.43 -3.94
CA THR A 186 -11.63 6.83 -4.86
C THR A 186 -11.98 8.13 -5.61
N ALA A 187 -13.24 8.27 -6.04
CA ALA A 187 -13.71 9.44 -6.77
C ALA A 187 -13.66 10.70 -5.92
N VAL A 188 -14.14 10.63 -4.68
CA VAL A 188 -14.14 11.76 -3.73
C VAL A 188 -12.69 12.19 -3.48
N VAL A 189 -11.80 11.27 -3.15
CA VAL A 189 -10.40 11.59 -2.88
C VAL A 189 -9.68 12.13 -4.13
N ALA A 190 -9.92 11.57 -5.32
CA ALA A 190 -9.33 12.09 -6.55
C ALA A 190 -9.68 13.56 -6.75
N ARG A 191 -10.95 13.93 -6.58
CA ARG A 191 -11.42 15.33 -6.71
C ARG A 191 -10.86 16.25 -5.63
N GLN A 192 -10.83 15.81 -4.37
CA GLN A 192 -10.25 16.59 -3.26
C GLN A 192 -8.80 17.00 -3.52
N TYR A 193 -8.07 16.17 -4.25
CA TYR A 193 -6.66 16.41 -4.59
C TYR A 193 -6.42 16.88 -6.03
N GLY A 194 -7.44 17.46 -6.70
CA GLY A 194 -7.28 18.05 -8.03
C GLY A 194 -7.01 17.05 -9.15
N ARG A 195 -7.58 15.84 -9.05
CA ARG A 195 -7.50 14.84 -10.11
C ARG A 195 -8.88 14.61 -10.72
N HIS A 196 -8.91 14.33 -12.02
CA HIS A 196 -10.11 13.85 -12.68
C HIS A 196 -10.37 12.38 -12.28
N PHE A 197 -11.61 11.96 -12.42
CA PHE A 197 -12.01 10.61 -12.04
C PHE A 197 -12.88 9.98 -13.11
N THR A 198 -12.68 8.70 -13.36
CA THR A 198 -13.55 7.82 -14.12
C THR A 198 -13.72 6.53 -13.34
N GLY A 199 -14.96 6.09 -13.13
CA GLY A 199 -15.23 4.86 -12.41
C GLY A 199 -16.42 4.12 -13.00
N CYS A 200 -16.49 2.83 -12.71
CA CYS A 200 -17.66 2.01 -13.01
C CYS A 200 -17.94 1.03 -11.87
N ASP A 201 -19.18 0.62 -11.77
CA ASP A 201 -19.61 -0.46 -10.89
C ASP A 201 -20.76 -1.21 -11.57
N ILE A 202 -20.86 -2.51 -11.28
CA ILE A 202 -21.95 -3.33 -11.82
C ILE A 202 -23.29 -3.06 -11.09
N ASN A 203 -23.21 -2.56 -9.86
CA ASN A 203 -24.38 -2.23 -9.04
C ASN A 203 -24.74 -0.75 -9.19
N ILE A 204 -25.92 -0.48 -9.77
CA ILE A 204 -26.42 0.87 -10.00
C ILE A 204 -26.59 1.66 -8.69
N ASP A 205 -26.98 1.00 -7.59
CA ASP A 205 -27.16 1.65 -6.29
C ASP A 205 -25.83 2.26 -5.79
N TYR A 206 -24.70 1.59 -6.08
CA TYR A 206 -23.38 2.12 -5.73
C TYR A 206 -23.00 3.32 -6.60
N VAL A 207 -23.37 3.30 -7.88
CA VAL A 207 -23.18 4.45 -8.76
C VAL A 207 -23.95 5.67 -8.26
N ASP A 208 -25.20 5.48 -7.81
CA ASP A 208 -26.03 6.55 -7.26
C ASP A 208 -25.45 7.11 -5.95
N ILE A 209 -24.95 6.24 -5.08
CA ILE A 209 -24.26 6.66 -3.84
C ILE A 209 -23.00 7.46 -4.17
N ALA A 210 -22.19 7.00 -5.11
CA ALA A 210 -20.97 7.68 -5.53
C ALA A 210 -21.29 9.07 -6.10
N ASN A 211 -22.30 9.19 -6.96
CA ASN A 211 -22.74 10.46 -7.54
C ASN A 211 -23.24 11.42 -6.46
N ARG A 212 -24.02 10.97 -5.48
CA ARG A 212 -24.46 11.79 -4.35
C ARG A 212 -23.28 12.33 -3.56
N LYS A 213 -22.31 11.47 -3.16
CA LYS A 213 -21.11 11.91 -2.44
C LYS A 213 -20.27 12.91 -3.22
N LEU A 214 -20.16 12.73 -4.53
CA LEU A 214 -19.45 13.64 -5.39
C LEU A 214 -20.12 15.01 -5.48
N SER A 215 -21.45 15.07 -5.50
CA SER A 215 -22.18 16.34 -5.50
C SER A 215 -22.08 17.08 -4.16
N GLU A 216 -22.06 16.36 -3.03
CA GLU A 216 -21.86 16.94 -1.70
C GLU A 216 -20.43 17.48 -1.48
N THR A 217 -19.44 16.92 -2.17
CA THR A 217 -18.03 17.38 -2.08
C THR A 217 -17.77 18.65 -2.89
N LEU A 218 -18.73 19.12 -3.70
CA LEU A 218 -18.63 20.32 -4.53
C LEU A 218 -19.14 21.58 -3.83
N LEU A 219 -19.74 21.46 -2.66
CA LEU A 219 -20.24 22.55 -1.82
C LEU A 219 -19.25 22.91 -0.72
#